data_4dabb352bc2069ffe0f51ee05545d602
#
_entry.id   4dabb352bc2069ffe0f51ee05545d602
#
_cell.length_a   1.000
_cell.length_b   1.000
_cell.length_c   1.000
_cell.angle_alpha   90.00
_cell.angle_beta   90.00
_cell.angle_gamma   90.00
#
_symmetry.space_group_name_H-M   'P 1'
#
loop_
_entity.id
_entity.type
_entity.pdbx_description
1 polymer ?
#
loop_
_entity_poly.entity_id
_entity_poly.type
_entity_poly.pdbx_seq_one_letter_code
_entity_poly.pdbx_strand_id
1 'polypeptide(L)'
;MKRALFSLAVLSLITIPAFAASQTANLNVTASVSAVCTISTVTVAFGAYDPVVTNAATDLNGTGTLVVACTKGAAATIDLGVGGNLSGGSRRMSSGIDFLNYALYKDAARTQVWGTGLAGGTTATYNSASKASTNITVYGKVPQAQDVTDGSYSDVVVATINY
;
A
#
# COMPACT_ATOMS: atom_id res chain seq x y z
N MET A 1 85.83 65.79 35.77
CA MET A 1 84.69 66.02 34.91
C MET A 1 84.41 64.76 34.17
N LYS A 2 83.43 63.97 34.65
CA LYS A 2 83.02 62.66 34.05
C LYS A 2 81.65 62.81 33.45
N ARG A 3 81.55 62.71 32.14
CA ARG A 3 80.28 62.78 31.41
C ARG A 3 79.73 61.33 31.38
N ALA A 4 78.56 61.12 32.00
CA ALA A 4 77.81 59.89 31.89
C ALA A 4 76.91 59.95 30.64
N LEU A 5 77.06 59.07 29.68
CA LEU A 5 76.22 58.81 28.58
C LEU A 5 75.10 57.84 29.01
N PHE A 6 73.83 58.31 29.00
CA PHE A 6 72.67 57.45 29.20
C PHE A 6 72.23 56.95 27.81
N SER A 7 72.42 55.65 27.60
CA SER A 7 71.87 54.94 26.41
C SER A 7 70.43 54.57 26.66
N LEU A 8 69.49 55.13 25.89
CA LEU A 8 68.12 54.83 25.92
C LEU A 8 67.83 53.63 25.00
N ALA A 9 67.62 52.46 25.60
CA ALA A 9 67.28 51.24 24.86
C ALA A 9 65.75 51.31 24.49
N VAL A 10 65.44 51.46 23.22
CA VAL A 10 64.06 51.39 22.68
C VAL A 10 63.68 49.92 22.52
N LEU A 11 62.83 49.44 23.40
CA LEU A 11 62.24 48.09 23.33
C LEU A 11 61.09 48.10 22.34
N SER A 12 61.32 47.66 21.10
CA SER A 12 60.29 47.49 20.08
C SER A 12 59.43 46.26 20.37
N LEU A 13 58.15 46.44 20.77
CA LEU A 13 57.16 45.34 20.86
C LEU A 13 56.83 44.88 19.44
N ILE A 14 57.28 43.67 19.09
CA ILE A 14 56.88 42.98 17.88
C ILE A 14 55.54 42.27 18.20
N THR A 15 54.41 42.81 17.69
CA THR A 15 53.12 42.15 17.75
C THR A 15 53.06 41.04 16.67
N ILE A 16 53.14 39.79 17.09
CA ILE A 16 52.98 38.63 16.21
C ILE A 16 51.48 38.44 15.99
N PRO A 17 50.95 38.49 14.75
CA PRO A 17 49.56 38.15 14.51
C PRO A 17 49.31 36.71 14.87
N ALA A 18 48.40 36.45 15.80
CA ALA A 18 47.91 35.10 16.10
C ALA A 18 47.02 34.63 14.97
N PHE A 19 47.49 33.78 14.10
CA PHE A 19 46.64 33.06 13.14
C PHE A 19 45.81 32.03 13.89
N ALA A 20 44.47 32.20 13.86
CA ALA A 20 43.58 31.17 14.37
C ALA A 20 43.68 29.91 13.48
N ALA A 21 44.28 28.85 14.02
CA ALA A 21 44.30 27.56 13.32
C ALA A 21 42.94 26.87 13.49
N SER A 22 42.29 26.51 12.37
CA SER A 22 41.10 25.68 12.38
C SER A 22 41.43 24.25 12.01
N GLN A 23 40.84 23.31 12.73
CA GLN A 23 40.92 21.88 12.43
C GLN A 23 39.51 21.41 12.02
N THR A 24 39.43 20.62 10.95
CA THR A 24 38.19 20.02 10.48
C THR A 24 38.30 18.52 10.45
N ALA A 25 37.22 17.83 10.78
CA ALA A 25 37.10 16.38 10.66
C ALA A 25 35.75 16.02 10.01
N ASN A 26 35.72 14.96 9.24
CA ASN A 26 34.46 14.47 8.63
C ASN A 26 33.72 13.62 9.64
N LEU A 27 32.44 13.99 9.91
CA LEU A 27 31.50 13.16 10.65
C LEU A 27 30.59 12.43 9.64
N ASN A 28 30.74 11.10 9.56
CA ASN A 28 29.87 10.28 8.72
C ASN A 28 28.53 10.09 9.43
N VAL A 29 27.42 10.49 8.77
CA VAL A 29 26.05 10.28 9.23
C VAL A 29 25.37 9.33 8.26
N THR A 30 24.87 8.20 8.77
CA THR A 30 24.24 7.15 7.98
C THR A 30 22.85 6.83 8.53
N ALA A 31 21.92 6.47 7.63
CA ALA A 31 20.61 5.93 7.95
C ALA A 31 20.21 4.91 6.89
N SER A 32 19.36 3.95 7.25
CA SER A 32 18.74 3.01 6.32
C SER A 32 17.22 3.10 6.39
N VAL A 33 16.54 2.92 5.25
CA VAL A 33 15.08 2.88 5.16
C VAL A 33 14.70 1.54 4.52
N SER A 34 13.95 0.73 5.25
CA SER A 34 13.39 -0.52 4.73
C SER A 34 12.02 -0.28 4.09
N ALA A 35 11.67 -1.13 3.13
CA ALA A 35 10.31 -1.14 2.59
C ALA A 35 9.33 -1.59 3.68
N VAL A 36 8.22 -0.86 3.81
CA VAL A 36 7.09 -1.19 4.70
C VAL A 36 5.81 -0.85 3.98
N CYS A 37 4.82 -1.75 4.03
CA CYS A 37 3.48 -1.54 3.48
C CYS A 37 2.40 -1.77 4.52
N THR A 38 1.30 -1.04 4.39
CA THR A 38 0.05 -1.25 5.12
C THR A 38 -1.09 -1.44 4.14
N ILE A 39 -2.07 -2.25 4.50
CA ILE A 39 -3.29 -2.47 3.72
C ILE A 39 -4.50 -2.48 4.65
N SER A 40 -5.58 -1.85 4.21
CA SER A 40 -6.90 -1.94 4.83
C SER A 40 -7.98 -2.03 3.75
N THR A 41 -9.18 -2.45 4.12
CA THR A 41 -10.25 -2.75 3.18
C THR A 41 -11.52 -1.98 3.52
N VAL A 42 -12.27 -1.58 2.47
CA VAL A 42 -13.65 -1.15 2.55
C VAL A 42 -14.51 -2.20 1.82
N THR A 43 -15.59 -2.62 2.45
CA THR A 43 -16.47 -3.71 1.99
C THR A 43 -16.88 -3.55 0.53
N VAL A 44 -16.89 -4.67 -0.22
CA VAL A 44 -17.62 -4.78 -1.48
C VAL A 44 -19.07 -5.11 -1.15
N ALA A 45 -19.95 -4.12 -1.26
CA ALA A 45 -21.39 -4.30 -1.04
C ALA A 45 -22.11 -4.41 -2.38
N PHE A 46 -22.78 -5.54 -2.63
CA PHE A 46 -23.55 -5.77 -3.86
C PHE A 46 -24.98 -5.23 -3.76
N GLY A 47 -25.55 -5.17 -2.55
CA GLY A 47 -26.97 -4.86 -2.38
C GLY A 47 -27.87 -6.09 -2.58
N ALA A 48 -29.12 -5.86 -2.97
CA ALA A 48 -30.11 -6.92 -3.16
C ALA A 48 -29.89 -7.64 -4.51
N TYR A 49 -29.85 -8.97 -4.46
CA TYR A 49 -29.89 -9.82 -5.64
C TYR A 49 -31.33 -10.33 -5.84
N ASP A 50 -31.91 -10.03 -6.99
CA ASP A 50 -33.28 -10.45 -7.36
C ASP A 50 -33.19 -11.52 -8.47
N PRO A 51 -33.28 -12.81 -8.14
CA PRO A 51 -33.15 -13.90 -9.10
C PRO A 51 -34.31 -14.01 -10.08
N VAL A 52 -35.46 -13.43 -9.74
CA VAL A 52 -36.71 -13.60 -10.50
C VAL A 52 -36.90 -12.57 -11.60
N VAL A 53 -36.53 -11.31 -11.35
CA VAL A 53 -36.76 -10.20 -12.28
C VAL A 53 -35.45 -9.58 -12.73
N THR A 54 -34.75 -8.81 -11.86
CA THR A 54 -33.63 -7.99 -12.26
C THR A 54 -32.42 -8.82 -12.62
N ASN A 55 -32.05 -9.77 -11.74
CA ASN A 55 -30.85 -10.59 -11.94
C ASN A 55 -31.13 -11.94 -12.60
N ALA A 56 -32.34 -12.14 -13.10
CA ALA A 56 -32.65 -13.25 -14.02
C ALA A 56 -31.86 -13.16 -15.34
N ALA A 57 -31.54 -11.92 -15.79
CA ALA A 57 -30.85 -11.66 -17.06
C ALA A 57 -29.76 -10.60 -16.99
N THR A 58 -29.43 -10.09 -15.78
CA THR A 58 -28.42 -9.03 -15.61
C THR A 58 -27.56 -9.32 -14.39
N ASP A 59 -26.24 -9.28 -14.57
CA ASP A 59 -25.26 -9.41 -13.48
C ASP A 59 -25.44 -8.29 -12.44
N LEU A 60 -25.31 -8.61 -11.16
CA LEU A 60 -25.27 -7.60 -10.09
C LEU A 60 -23.82 -7.15 -9.86
N ASN A 61 -23.55 -5.88 -10.04
CA ASN A 61 -22.24 -5.29 -9.90
C ASN A 61 -22.10 -4.52 -8.59
N GLY A 62 -20.92 -4.61 -7.99
CA GLY A 62 -20.55 -3.88 -6.79
C GLY A 62 -19.11 -3.38 -6.85
N THR A 63 -18.74 -2.51 -5.94
CA THR A 63 -17.36 -2.06 -5.77
C THR A 63 -16.99 -1.99 -4.30
N GLY A 64 -15.70 -2.20 -4.03
CA GLY A 64 -15.08 -1.96 -2.73
C GLY A 64 -13.74 -1.25 -2.92
N THR A 65 -13.01 -1.03 -1.84
CA THR A 65 -11.74 -0.31 -1.91
C THR A 65 -10.70 -0.99 -1.03
N LEU A 66 -9.48 -1.13 -1.55
CA LEU A 66 -8.29 -1.35 -0.76
C LEU A 66 -7.59 0.00 -0.56
N VAL A 67 -7.20 0.30 0.67
CA VAL A 67 -6.38 1.47 0.99
C VAL A 67 -4.98 0.97 1.29
N VAL A 68 -4.00 1.35 0.46
CA VAL A 68 -2.63 0.86 0.52
C VAL A 68 -1.68 2.04 0.73
N ALA A 69 -0.74 1.90 1.67
CA ALA A 69 0.34 2.86 1.85
C ALA A 69 1.66 2.11 2.02
N CYS A 70 2.66 2.44 1.21
CA CYS A 70 4.00 1.83 1.27
C CYS A 70 5.09 2.91 1.31
N THR A 71 6.27 2.53 1.76
CA THR A 71 7.49 3.34 1.59
C THR A 71 7.66 3.70 0.11
N LYS A 72 8.03 4.96 -0.18
CA LYS A 72 8.27 5.42 -1.54
C LYS A 72 9.26 4.52 -2.28
N GLY A 73 8.92 4.11 -3.49
CA GLY A 73 9.72 3.21 -4.33
C GLY A 73 9.55 1.72 -4.02
N ALA A 74 8.76 1.35 -3.00
CA ALA A 74 8.47 -0.05 -2.73
C ALA A 74 7.62 -0.64 -3.87
N ALA A 75 8.04 -1.82 -4.35
CA ALA A 75 7.30 -2.64 -5.30
C ALA A 75 6.61 -3.77 -4.53
N ALA A 76 5.31 -3.95 -4.75
CA ALA A 76 4.51 -4.94 -4.05
C ALA A 76 3.55 -5.65 -5.00
N THR A 77 3.06 -6.80 -4.55
CA THR A 77 1.94 -7.51 -5.19
C THR A 77 0.80 -7.64 -4.18
N ILE A 78 -0.43 -7.46 -4.67
CA ILE A 78 -1.64 -7.55 -3.85
C ILE A 78 -2.44 -8.75 -4.33
N ASP A 79 -2.77 -9.64 -3.41
CA ASP A 79 -3.62 -10.80 -3.63
C ASP A 79 -4.93 -10.69 -2.86
N LEU A 80 -6.00 -11.17 -3.46
CA LEU A 80 -7.28 -11.39 -2.79
C LEU A 80 -7.52 -12.87 -2.67
N GLY A 81 -7.54 -13.39 -1.46
CA GLY A 81 -7.75 -14.81 -1.17
C GLY A 81 -9.04 -15.38 -1.77
N VAL A 82 -9.18 -16.68 -1.70
CA VAL A 82 -10.29 -17.41 -2.33
C VAL A 82 -11.64 -17.27 -1.61
N GLY A 83 -11.66 -16.64 -0.43
CA GLY A 83 -12.85 -16.60 0.44
C GLY A 83 -13.04 -17.86 1.27
N GLY A 84 -14.07 -17.87 2.09
CA GLY A 84 -14.39 -19.00 2.99
C GLY A 84 -15.11 -20.16 2.31
N ASN A 85 -15.71 -19.94 1.14
CA ASN A 85 -16.62 -20.91 0.51
C ASN A 85 -16.25 -21.20 -0.95
N LEU A 86 -14.95 -21.46 -1.24
CA LEU A 86 -14.48 -21.77 -2.58
C LEU A 86 -15.13 -23.05 -3.12
N SER A 87 -15.57 -23.03 -4.39
CA SER A 87 -16.01 -24.23 -5.10
C SER A 87 -15.75 -24.10 -6.60
N GLY A 88 -15.20 -25.14 -7.21
CA GLY A 88 -14.91 -25.17 -8.64
C GLY A 88 -14.03 -24.01 -9.15
N GLY A 89 -13.15 -23.49 -8.29
CA GLY A 89 -12.32 -22.32 -8.62
C GLY A 89 -13.06 -20.98 -8.59
N SER A 90 -14.26 -20.93 -8.03
CA SER A 90 -15.09 -19.70 -7.89
C SER A 90 -15.36 -19.39 -6.41
N ARG A 91 -15.37 -18.10 -6.06
CA ARG A 91 -15.80 -17.61 -4.75
C ARG A 91 -17.31 -17.70 -4.61
N ARG A 92 -17.76 -17.97 -3.38
CA ARG A 92 -19.20 -17.98 -3.04
C ARG A 92 -19.43 -17.30 -1.71
N MET A 93 -20.46 -16.48 -1.63
CA MET A 93 -21.05 -16.03 -0.37
C MET A 93 -21.97 -17.16 0.14
N SER A 94 -22.10 -17.30 1.45
CA SER A 94 -23.00 -18.30 2.08
C SER A 94 -24.08 -17.61 2.91
N SER A 95 -25.29 -18.15 2.88
CA SER A 95 -26.37 -17.86 3.84
C SER A 95 -26.41 -18.88 5.00
N GLY A 96 -25.52 -19.88 4.98
CA GLY A 96 -25.57 -21.04 5.87
C GLY A 96 -26.41 -22.19 5.31
N ILE A 97 -27.33 -21.93 4.39
CA ILE A 97 -28.20 -22.92 3.74
C ILE A 97 -27.81 -23.07 2.28
N ASP A 98 -27.48 -21.95 1.62
CA ASP A 98 -27.23 -21.89 0.18
C ASP A 98 -26.02 -20.99 -0.14
N PHE A 99 -25.61 -20.99 -1.42
CA PHE A 99 -24.43 -20.31 -1.88
C PHE A 99 -24.69 -19.44 -3.11
N LEU A 100 -24.24 -18.20 -3.06
CA LEU A 100 -24.31 -17.23 -4.16
C LEU A 100 -22.91 -16.99 -4.72
N ASN A 101 -22.66 -17.40 -5.97
CA ASN A 101 -21.36 -17.23 -6.62
C ASN A 101 -21.07 -15.75 -6.88
N TYR A 102 -19.81 -15.35 -6.75
CA TYR A 102 -19.35 -14.02 -7.10
C TYR A 102 -17.88 -14.04 -7.54
N ALA A 103 -17.44 -12.97 -8.18
CA ALA A 103 -16.03 -12.76 -8.51
C ALA A 103 -15.61 -11.32 -8.20
N LEU A 104 -14.31 -11.15 -7.94
CA LEU A 104 -13.65 -9.86 -7.75
C LEU A 104 -12.64 -9.65 -8.87
N TYR A 105 -12.54 -8.41 -9.36
CA TYR A 105 -11.75 -8.06 -10.53
C TYR A 105 -10.88 -6.85 -10.25
N LYS A 106 -9.77 -6.74 -10.99
CA LYS A 106 -8.83 -5.62 -10.95
C LYS A 106 -9.28 -4.45 -11.81
N ASP A 107 -10.20 -4.68 -12.75
CA ASP A 107 -10.60 -3.74 -13.80
C ASP A 107 -12.10 -3.49 -13.81
N ALA A 108 -12.50 -2.30 -14.27
CA ALA A 108 -13.89 -1.88 -14.35
C ALA A 108 -14.70 -2.71 -15.36
N ALA A 109 -14.04 -3.25 -16.41
CA ALA A 109 -14.65 -4.14 -17.39
C ALA A 109 -14.93 -5.55 -16.84
N ARG A 110 -14.39 -5.88 -15.64
CA ARG A 110 -14.53 -7.18 -14.97
C ARG A 110 -14.07 -8.35 -15.84
N THR A 111 -12.88 -8.18 -16.44
CA THR A 111 -12.25 -9.20 -17.29
C THR A 111 -11.07 -9.88 -16.61
N GLN A 112 -10.40 -9.20 -15.66
CA GLN A 112 -9.21 -9.68 -14.97
C GLN A 112 -9.56 -10.11 -13.54
N VAL A 113 -9.80 -11.39 -13.34
CA VAL A 113 -10.09 -11.96 -12.02
C VAL A 113 -8.93 -11.69 -11.06
N TRP A 114 -9.24 -11.17 -9.88
CA TRP A 114 -8.26 -10.86 -8.84
C TRP A 114 -8.21 -11.94 -7.77
N GLY A 115 -7.05 -12.56 -7.62
CA GLY A 115 -6.76 -13.56 -6.58
C GLY A 115 -6.16 -14.83 -7.13
N THR A 116 -5.13 -15.33 -6.47
CA THR A 116 -4.53 -16.63 -6.77
C THR A 116 -5.42 -17.77 -6.27
N GLY A 117 -5.30 -18.96 -6.88
CA GLY A 117 -6.13 -20.13 -6.53
C GLY A 117 -7.54 -20.12 -7.13
N LEU A 118 -7.87 -19.13 -7.98
CA LEU A 118 -9.12 -18.99 -8.72
C LEU A 118 -8.91 -19.27 -10.19
N ALA A 119 -9.96 -19.67 -10.90
CA ALA A 119 -9.92 -19.87 -12.35
C ALA A 119 -9.59 -18.52 -13.05
N GLY A 120 -8.44 -18.47 -13.73
CA GLY A 120 -7.94 -17.27 -14.40
C GLY A 120 -7.49 -16.14 -13.47
N GLY A 121 -7.42 -16.38 -12.16
CA GLY A 121 -7.07 -15.38 -11.18
C GLY A 121 -5.57 -15.09 -11.10
N THR A 122 -5.23 -13.82 -10.90
CA THR A 122 -3.85 -13.33 -10.74
C THR A 122 -3.77 -12.21 -9.72
N THR A 123 -2.58 -11.94 -9.18
CA THR A 123 -2.31 -10.79 -8.30
C THR A 123 -2.37 -9.47 -9.06
N ALA A 124 -2.48 -8.35 -8.33
CA ALA A 124 -2.24 -7.01 -8.86
C ALA A 124 -0.85 -6.52 -8.45
N THR A 125 -0.15 -5.84 -9.34
CA THR A 125 1.11 -5.15 -9.02
C THR A 125 0.82 -3.75 -8.46
N TYR A 126 1.62 -3.32 -7.49
CA TYR A 126 1.56 -1.99 -6.91
C TYR A 126 2.97 -1.43 -6.74
N ASN A 127 3.19 -0.23 -7.29
CA ASN A 127 4.44 0.51 -7.14
C ASN A 127 4.16 1.82 -6.41
N SER A 128 4.76 2.00 -5.24
CA SER A 128 4.51 3.17 -4.39
C SER A 128 5.26 4.41 -4.91
N ALA A 129 4.52 5.39 -5.39
CA ALA A 129 5.09 6.69 -5.80
C ALA A 129 5.47 7.57 -4.60
N SER A 130 4.79 7.40 -3.47
CA SER A 130 5.02 8.14 -2.23
C SER A 130 4.46 7.37 -1.03
N LYS A 131 4.74 7.82 0.19
CA LYS A 131 4.15 7.23 1.41
C LYS A 131 2.65 7.53 1.61
N ALA A 132 2.06 8.34 0.76
CA ALA A 132 0.63 8.67 0.85
C ALA A 132 -0.23 7.44 0.55
N SER A 133 -1.35 7.31 1.25
CA SER A 133 -2.31 6.24 0.99
C SER A 133 -2.91 6.37 -0.41
N THR A 134 -3.05 5.23 -1.08
CA THR A 134 -3.67 5.10 -2.40
C THR A 134 -4.88 4.21 -2.29
N ASN A 135 -6.00 4.65 -2.88
CA ASN A 135 -7.21 3.85 -2.98
C ASN A 135 -7.17 3.02 -4.27
N ILE A 136 -7.34 1.72 -4.14
CA ILE A 136 -7.40 0.77 -5.25
C ILE A 136 -8.82 0.19 -5.26
N THR A 137 -9.55 0.40 -6.35
CA THR A 137 -10.92 -0.11 -6.49
C THR A 137 -10.92 -1.61 -6.75
N VAL A 138 -11.73 -2.33 -5.99
CA VAL A 138 -12.07 -3.73 -6.21
C VAL A 138 -13.43 -3.76 -6.92
N TYR A 139 -13.49 -4.36 -8.09
CA TYR A 139 -14.73 -4.49 -8.85
C TYR A 139 -15.33 -5.87 -8.57
N GLY A 140 -16.56 -5.90 -8.10
CA GLY A 140 -17.29 -7.12 -7.80
C GLY A 140 -18.36 -7.41 -8.85
N LYS A 141 -18.65 -8.70 -9.07
CA LYS A 141 -19.76 -9.18 -9.88
C LYS A 141 -20.37 -10.42 -9.27
N VAL A 142 -21.67 -10.42 -9.12
CA VAL A 142 -22.50 -11.60 -8.88
C VAL A 142 -23.17 -11.94 -10.20
N PRO A 143 -22.89 -13.12 -10.79
CA PRO A 143 -23.50 -13.53 -12.06
C PRO A 143 -25.03 -13.61 -11.97
N GLN A 144 -25.68 -13.29 -13.07
CA GLN A 144 -27.12 -13.44 -13.25
C GLN A 144 -27.59 -14.89 -13.17
N ALA A 145 -28.89 -15.11 -13.11
CA ALA A 145 -29.57 -16.40 -13.24
C ALA A 145 -29.16 -17.47 -12.21
N GLN A 146 -28.78 -17.03 -10.99
CA GLN A 146 -28.53 -17.98 -9.90
C GLN A 146 -29.84 -18.24 -9.16
N ASP A 147 -30.19 -19.51 -8.98
CA ASP A 147 -31.34 -19.97 -8.20
C ASP A 147 -30.87 -20.22 -6.76
N VAL A 148 -31.26 -19.34 -5.86
CA VAL A 148 -30.81 -19.31 -4.46
C VAL A 148 -31.95 -18.96 -3.53
N THR A 149 -31.90 -19.48 -2.29
CA THR A 149 -32.89 -19.17 -1.27
C THR A 149 -32.82 -17.71 -0.82
N ASP A 150 -33.92 -17.18 -0.31
CA ASP A 150 -33.93 -15.89 0.36
C ASP A 150 -33.03 -15.92 1.60
N GLY A 151 -32.40 -14.80 1.91
CA GLY A 151 -31.51 -14.67 3.07
C GLY A 151 -30.39 -13.65 2.89
N SER A 152 -29.55 -13.56 3.91
CA SER A 152 -28.33 -12.73 3.88
C SER A 152 -27.14 -13.57 3.50
N TYR A 153 -26.45 -13.20 2.44
CA TYR A 153 -25.26 -13.89 1.93
C TYR A 153 -24.01 -13.09 2.27
N SER A 154 -23.01 -13.77 2.81
CA SER A 154 -21.72 -13.14 3.14
C SER A 154 -20.54 -14.07 2.87
N ASP A 155 -19.38 -13.46 2.65
CA ASP A 155 -18.08 -14.12 2.57
C ASP A 155 -16.99 -13.20 3.12
N VAL A 156 -15.86 -13.78 3.54
CA VAL A 156 -14.68 -13.04 4.00
C VAL A 156 -13.50 -13.37 3.10
N VAL A 157 -13.00 -12.36 2.41
CA VAL A 157 -11.82 -12.44 1.54
C VAL A 157 -10.66 -11.73 2.21
N VAL A 158 -9.55 -12.45 2.41
CA VAL A 158 -8.32 -11.87 2.94
C VAL A 158 -7.56 -11.15 1.83
N ALA A 159 -7.27 -9.87 2.02
CA ALA A 159 -6.37 -9.11 1.17
C ALA A 159 -4.95 -9.18 1.73
N THR A 160 -4.00 -9.60 0.91
CA THR A 160 -2.58 -9.76 1.27
C THR A 160 -1.71 -8.87 0.39
N ILE A 161 -0.77 -8.14 1.00
CA ILE A 161 0.26 -7.38 0.28
C ILE A 161 1.62 -7.99 0.57
N ASN A 162 2.36 -8.34 -0.50
CA ASN A 162 3.72 -8.87 -0.45
C ASN A 162 4.67 -7.83 -1.05
N TYR A 163 5.75 -7.45 -0.30
CA TYR A 163 6.71 -6.40 -0.64
C TYR A 163 8.13 -6.73 -0.19
#